data_9e1889194ea3d2a776f98b708e3f7214
#
_entry.id   9e1889194ea3d2a776f98b708e3f7214
#
_cell.length_a   1.000
_cell.length_b   1.000
_cell.length_c   1.000
_cell.angle_alpha   90.00
_cell.angle_beta   90.00
_cell.angle_gamma   90.00
#
_symmetry.space_group_name_H-M   'P 1'
#
loop_
_entity.id
_entity.type
_entity.pdbx_description
1 polymer ?
#
loop_
_entity_poly.entity_id
_entity_poly.type
_entity_poly.pdbx_seq_one_letter_code
_entity_poly.pdbx_strand_id
1 'polypeptide(L)'
;METQTQTHLPMLRQLLLYRQAELRAEVHAAQLGRQEAQTQSQEVTDLKDGAELMQRQQTEDFQAARDLRELQDVDDALGRLAAGGYGDCANCGEAIPVARLTALPSVRLCAGCQAIREHLS
;
A
#
# COMPACT_ATOMS: atom_id res chain seq x y z
N MET A 1 -13.81 -8.53 28.12
CA MET A 1 -14.30 -9.15 26.87
C MET A 1 -13.38 -8.81 25.73
N GLU A 2 -12.97 -9.81 24.97
CA GLU A 2 -12.20 -9.56 23.75
C GLU A 2 -13.12 -9.09 22.65
N THR A 3 -12.68 -8.09 21.89
CA THR A 3 -13.40 -7.64 20.70
C THR A 3 -13.20 -8.66 19.57
N GLN A 4 -14.06 -8.63 18.55
CA GLN A 4 -13.88 -9.48 17.38
C GLN A 4 -12.51 -9.23 16.73
N THR A 5 -12.06 -7.97 16.72
CA THR A 5 -10.74 -7.62 16.20
C THR A 5 -9.63 -8.33 16.97
N GLN A 6 -9.70 -8.33 18.30
CA GLN A 6 -8.69 -8.99 19.14
C GLN A 6 -8.63 -10.50 18.87
N THR A 7 -9.77 -11.14 18.68
CA THR A 7 -9.83 -12.56 18.35
C THR A 7 -9.13 -12.85 17.01
N HIS A 8 -9.17 -11.93 16.06
CA HIS A 8 -8.62 -12.10 14.71
C HIS A 8 -7.24 -11.47 14.53
N LEU A 9 -6.65 -10.88 15.59
CA LEU A 9 -5.35 -10.20 15.47
C LEU A 9 -4.24 -11.08 14.90
N PRO A 10 -4.07 -12.35 15.32
CA PRO A 10 -3.01 -13.17 14.73
C PRO A 10 -3.16 -13.36 13.23
N MET A 11 -4.39 -13.55 12.74
CA MET A 11 -4.66 -13.68 11.31
C MET A 11 -4.38 -12.38 10.57
N LEU A 12 -4.87 -11.27 11.12
CA LEU A 12 -4.69 -9.95 10.51
C LEU A 12 -3.21 -9.56 10.46
N ARG A 13 -2.46 -9.89 11.51
CA ARG A 13 -1.01 -9.67 11.53
C ARG A 13 -0.33 -10.45 10.42
N GLN A 14 -0.70 -11.70 10.22
CA GLN A 14 -0.13 -12.52 9.14
C GLN A 14 -0.42 -11.94 7.76
N LEU A 15 -1.64 -11.45 7.55
CA LEU A 15 -2.01 -10.79 6.30
C LEU A 15 -1.14 -9.55 6.05
N LEU A 16 -0.92 -8.75 7.08
CA LEU A 16 -0.07 -7.55 6.98
C LEU A 16 1.38 -7.91 6.69
N LEU A 17 1.92 -8.91 7.37
CA LEU A 17 3.29 -9.34 7.16
C LEU A 17 3.49 -9.91 5.75
N TYR A 18 2.53 -10.67 5.26
CA TYR A 18 2.57 -11.21 3.91
C TYR A 18 2.55 -10.07 2.88
N ARG A 19 1.61 -9.13 3.05
CA ARG A 19 1.51 -7.98 2.12
C ARG A 19 2.76 -7.11 2.17
N GLN A 20 3.34 -6.93 3.35
CA GLN A 20 4.59 -6.19 3.51
C GLN A 20 5.71 -6.81 2.68
N ALA A 21 5.85 -8.13 2.75
CA ALA A 21 6.88 -8.85 1.99
C ALA A 21 6.65 -8.71 0.48
N GLU A 22 5.40 -8.83 0.03
CA GLU A 22 5.06 -8.64 -1.38
C GLU A 22 5.42 -7.24 -1.87
N LEU A 23 5.02 -6.22 -1.11
CA LEU A 23 5.25 -4.83 -1.49
C LEU A 23 6.73 -4.48 -1.48
N ARG A 24 7.49 -4.99 -0.52
CA ARG A 24 8.94 -4.78 -0.48
C ARG A 24 9.61 -5.37 -1.71
N ALA A 25 9.17 -6.55 -2.15
CA ALA A 25 9.70 -7.19 -3.35
C ALA A 25 9.35 -6.37 -4.60
N GLU A 26 8.11 -5.87 -4.70
CA GLU A 26 7.68 -5.04 -5.83
C GLU A 26 8.44 -3.72 -5.89
N VAL A 27 8.63 -3.07 -4.74
CA VAL A 27 9.39 -1.82 -4.65
C VAL A 27 10.84 -2.05 -5.08
N HIS A 28 11.44 -3.13 -4.61
CA HIS A 28 12.82 -3.46 -4.98
C HIS A 28 12.95 -3.73 -6.49
N ALA A 29 12.03 -4.51 -7.05
CA ALA A 29 12.02 -4.80 -8.49
C ALA A 29 11.85 -3.52 -9.31
N ALA A 30 11.01 -2.59 -8.86
CA ALA A 30 10.83 -1.30 -9.53
C ALA A 30 12.11 -0.46 -9.53
N GLN A 31 12.86 -0.48 -8.42
CA GLN A 31 14.14 0.24 -8.33
C GLN A 31 15.15 -0.33 -9.31
N LEU A 32 15.24 -1.66 -9.42
CA LEU A 32 16.13 -2.31 -10.39
C LEU A 32 15.71 -1.99 -11.81
N GLY A 33 14.42 -2.02 -12.11
CA GLY A 33 13.88 -1.67 -13.41
C GLY A 33 14.20 -0.23 -13.80
N ARG A 34 14.16 0.70 -12.84
CA ARG A 34 14.51 2.10 -13.06
C ARG A 34 15.96 2.26 -13.48
N GLN A 35 16.88 1.54 -12.83
CA GLN A 35 18.30 1.56 -13.18
C GLN A 35 18.53 1.04 -14.60
N GLU A 36 17.86 -0.05 -14.97
CA GLU A 36 17.92 -0.60 -16.32
C GLU A 36 17.36 0.38 -17.36
N ALA A 37 16.23 1.02 -17.04
CA ALA A 37 15.58 1.99 -17.93
C ALA A 37 16.49 3.20 -18.17
N GLN A 38 17.21 3.68 -17.17
CA GLN A 38 18.17 4.76 -17.33
C GLN A 38 19.29 4.38 -18.30
N THR A 39 19.80 3.18 -18.20
CA THR A 39 20.80 2.68 -19.13
C THR A 39 20.26 2.59 -20.55
N GLN A 40 19.05 2.04 -20.72
CA GLN A 40 18.40 1.92 -22.03
C GLN A 40 18.12 3.28 -22.66
N SER A 41 17.69 4.26 -21.88
CA SER A 41 17.38 5.59 -22.42
C SER A 41 18.61 6.30 -22.97
N GLN A 42 19.79 5.98 -22.49
CA GLN A 42 21.05 6.51 -23.04
C GLN A 42 21.39 5.91 -24.39
N GLU A 43 20.86 4.73 -24.70
CA GLU A 43 21.13 4.01 -25.95
C GLU A 43 20.07 4.27 -27.02
N VAL A 44 18.93 4.86 -26.66
CA VAL A 44 17.83 5.12 -27.59
C VAL A 44 18.19 6.28 -28.51
N THR A 45 18.21 6.01 -29.83
CA THR A 45 18.48 7.03 -30.86
C THR A 45 17.25 7.35 -31.69
N ASP A 46 16.19 6.52 -31.63
CA ASP A 46 14.96 6.72 -32.37
C ASP A 46 13.94 7.45 -31.51
N LEU A 47 13.37 8.53 -32.03
CA LEU A 47 12.39 9.37 -31.33
C LEU A 47 11.14 8.58 -30.93
N LYS A 48 10.65 7.68 -31.78
CA LYS A 48 9.47 6.85 -31.51
C LYS A 48 9.73 5.88 -30.36
N ASP A 49 10.87 5.19 -30.39
CA ASP A 49 11.27 4.28 -29.33
C ASP A 49 11.47 5.03 -28.01
N GLY A 50 12.01 6.24 -28.07
CA GLY A 50 12.16 7.07 -26.89
C GLY A 50 10.83 7.48 -26.27
N ALA A 51 9.83 7.81 -27.11
CA ALA A 51 8.51 8.18 -26.63
C ALA A 51 7.79 7.00 -25.98
N GLU A 52 7.86 5.82 -26.57
CA GLU A 52 7.28 4.60 -26.02
C GLU A 52 7.93 4.21 -24.68
N LEU A 53 9.26 4.32 -24.61
CA LEU A 53 10.01 4.04 -23.39
C LEU A 53 9.62 5.01 -22.27
N MET A 54 9.51 6.31 -22.59
CA MET A 54 9.10 7.34 -21.64
C MET A 54 7.70 7.07 -21.09
N GLN A 55 6.77 6.70 -21.97
CA GLN A 55 5.39 6.38 -21.58
C GLN A 55 5.34 5.18 -20.63
N ARG A 56 6.13 4.15 -20.92
CA ARG A 56 6.25 2.96 -20.07
C ARG A 56 6.84 3.33 -18.71
N GLN A 57 7.87 4.16 -18.68
CA GLN A 57 8.50 4.62 -17.44
C GLN A 57 7.51 5.40 -16.58
N GLN A 58 6.68 6.26 -17.19
CA GLN A 58 5.66 7.01 -16.45
C GLN A 58 4.65 6.08 -15.79
N THR A 59 4.21 5.03 -16.49
CA THR A 59 3.30 4.04 -15.95
C THR A 59 3.94 3.28 -14.78
N GLU A 60 5.18 2.86 -14.95
CA GLU A 60 5.93 2.14 -13.91
C GLU A 60 6.18 3.02 -12.69
N ASP A 61 6.49 4.30 -12.90
CA ASP A 61 6.69 5.25 -11.79
C ASP A 61 5.41 5.48 -11.01
N PHE A 62 4.28 5.56 -11.70
CA PHE A 62 2.97 5.71 -11.06
C PHE A 62 2.65 4.48 -10.19
N GLN A 63 2.89 3.28 -10.73
CA GLN A 63 2.68 2.04 -10.01
C GLN A 63 3.62 1.93 -8.80
N ALA A 64 4.89 2.30 -8.97
CA ALA A 64 5.87 2.29 -7.89
C ALA A 64 5.47 3.25 -6.76
N ALA A 65 4.93 4.42 -7.09
CA ALA A 65 4.45 5.36 -6.09
C ALA A 65 3.27 4.81 -5.30
N ARG A 66 2.37 4.09 -5.96
CA ARG A 66 1.24 3.42 -5.29
C ARG A 66 1.74 2.34 -4.34
N ASP A 67 2.69 1.53 -4.77
CA ASP A 67 3.25 0.45 -3.96
C ASP A 67 3.95 1.00 -2.72
N LEU A 68 4.68 2.10 -2.85
CA LEU A 68 5.33 2.76 -1.72
C LEU A 68 4.31 3.29 -0.72
N ARG A 69 3.22 3.89 -1.19
CA ARG A 69 2.16 4.38 -0.29
C ARG A 69 1.48 3.25 0.44
N GLU A 70 1.19 2.16 -0.28
CA GLU A 70 0.57 0.99 0.37
C GLU A 70 1.53 0.36 1.38
N LEU A 71 2.82 0.26 1.05
CA LEU A 71 3.83 -0.26 1.97
C LEU A 71 3.88 0.57 3.25
N GLN A 72 3.83 1.89 3.10
CA GLN A 72 3.79 2.80 4.24
C GLN A 72 2.55 2.56 5.11
N ASP A 73 1.39 2.39 4.46
CA ASP A 73 0.14 2.10 5.17
C ASP A 73 0.22 0.76 5.93
N VAL A 74 0.83 -0.25 5.31
CA VAL A 74 1.03 -1.56 5.95
C VAL A 74 1.97 -1.45 7.14
N ASP A 75 3.08 -0.73 6.99
CA ASP A 75 4.04 -0.51 8.08
C ASP A 75 3.38 0.24 9.24
N ASP A 76 2.58 1.25 8.95
CA ASP A 76 1.82 2.00 9.96
C ASP A 76 0.83 1.09 10.69
N ALA A 77 0.15 0.21 9.94
CA ALA A 77 -0.81 -0.74 10.51
C ALA A 77 -0.12 -1.72 11.47
N LEU A 78 1.04 -2.23 11.07
CA LEU A 78 1.85 -3.10 11.95
C LEU A 78 2.28 -2.36 13.22
N GLY A 79 2.62 -1.07 13.09
CA GLY A 79 2.94 -0.22 14.24
C GLY A 79 1.76 -0.05 15.19
N ARG A 80 0.56 0.19 14.66
CA ARG A 80 -0.66 0.31 15.48
C ARG A 80 -0.99 -1.02 16.17
N LEU A 81 -0.76 -2.13 15.46
CA LEU A 81 -0.98 -3.46 16.02
C LEU A 81 -0.07 -3.71 17.21
N ALA A 82 1.20 -3.34 17.11
CA ALA A 82 2.17 -3.44 18.20
C ALA A 82 1.82 -2.53 19.38
N ALA A 83 1.26 -1.35 19.10
CA ALA A 83 0.89 -0.37 20.11
C ALA A 83 -0.49 -0.62 20.73
N GLY A 84 -1.28 -1.52 20.16
CA GLY A 84 -2.61 -1.86 20.68
C GLY A 84 -3.76 -1.06 20.10
N GLY A 85 -3.51 -0.18 19.12
CA GLY A 85 -4.54 0.68 18.52
C GLY A 85 -5.08 0.18 17.18
N TYR A 86 -4.70 -1.00 16.77
CA TYR A 86 -5.14 -1.55 15.49
C TYR A 86 -6.63 -1.90 15.53
N GLY A 87 -7.32 -1.58 14.44
CA GLY A 87 -8.74 -1.94 14.27
C GLY A 87 -9.72 -0.84 14.62
N ASP A 88 -9.24 0.27 15.15
CA ASP A 88 -10.09 1.43 15.46
C ASP A 88 -9.92 2.49 14.38
N CYS A 89 -11.02 3.11 13.97
CA CYS A 89 -11.00 4.20 12.99
C CYS A 89 -10.17 5.36 13.54
N ALA A 90 -9.20 5.81 12.74
CA ALA A 90 -8.30 6.90 13.13
C ALA A 90 -9.04 8.24 13.28
N ASN A 91 -10.21 8.38 12.67
CA ASN A 91 -10.96 9.62 12.68
C ASN A 91 -12.05 9.65 13.77
N CYS A 92 -12.91 8.63 13.81
CA CYS A 92 -14.04 8.63 14.75
C CYS A 92 -13.84 7.70 15.96
N GLY A 93 -12.81 6.87 15.97
CA GLY A 93 -12.51 5.99 17.08
C GLY A 93 -13.37 4.73 17.16
N GLU A 94 -14.34 4.56 16.29
CA GLU A 94 -15.19 3.37 16.29
C GLU A 94 -14.44 2.17 15.71
N ALA A 95 -14.82 0.97 16.14
CA ALA A 95 -14.22 -0.26 15.67
C ALA A 95 -14.52 -0.46 14.17
N ILE A 96 -13.48 -0.78 13.40
CA ILE A 96 -13.62 -1.14 12.00
C ILE A 96 -14.05 -2.61 11.94
N PRO A 97 -15.09 -2.96 11.17
CA PRO A 97 -15.54 -4.36 11.08
C PRO A 97 -14.42 -5.29 10.61
N VAL A 98 -14.38 -6.50 11.18
CA VAL A 98 -13.36 -7.50 10.83
C VAL A 98 -13.38 -7.82 9.32
N ALA A 99 -14.56 -7.85 8.71
CA ALA A 99 -14.69 -8.10 7.27
C ALA A 99 -13.93 -7.05 6.45
N ARG A 100 -13.98 -5.78 6.86
CA ARG A 100 -13.25 -4.69 6.20
C ARG A 100 -11.74 -4.82 6.44
N LEU A 101 -11.35 -5.14 7.66
CA LEU A 101 -9.93 -5.36 8.01
C LEU A 101 -9.34 -6.56 7.25
N THR A 102 -10.12 -7.60 7.05
CA THR A 102 -9.67 -8.77 6.30
C THR A 102 -9.46 -8.44 4.82
N ALA A 103 -10.36 -7.64 4.25
CA ALA A 103 -10.25 -7.20 2.86
C ALA A 103 -9.12 -6.20 2.65
N LEU A 104 -8.93 -5.28 3.61
CA LEU A 104 -7.92 -4.22 3.56
C LEU A 104 -7.24 -4.11 4.93
N PRO A 105 -6.26 -4.98 5.23
CA PRO A 105 -5.65 -5.00 6.58
C PRO A 105 -4.96 -3.71 6.98
N SER A 106 -4.54 -2.88 6.00
CA SER A 106 -3.89 -1.59 6.26
C SER A 106 -4.86 -0.43 6.41
N VAL A 107 -6.18 -0.67 6.33
CA VAL A 107 -7.18 0.39 6.40
C VAL A 107 -7.13 1.11 7.76
N ARG A 108 -7.25 2.43 7.73
CA ARG A 108 -7.19 3.28 8.92
C ARG A 108 -8.55 3.88 9.28
N LEU A 109 -9.47 3.92 8.34
CA LEU A 109 -10.76 4.58 8.48
C LEU A 109 -11.89 3.57 8.32
N CYS A 110 -12.98 3.77 9.06
CA CYS A 110 -14.20 3.02 8.79
C CYS A 110 -14.77 3.46 7.44
N ALA A 111 -15.72 2.68 6.92
CA ALA A 111 -16.30 2.95 5.60
C ALA A 111 -16.93 4.35 5.52
N GLY A 112 -17.60 4.77 6.59
CA GLY A 112 -18.23 6.10 6.64
C GLY A 112 -17.22 7.23 6.58
N CYS A 113 -16.14 7.15 7.37
CA CYS A 113 -15.11 8.19 7.39
C CYS A 113 -14.31 8.19 6.08
N GLN A 114 -14.06 7.03 5.50
CA GLN A 114 -13.39 6.93 4.21
C GLN A 114 -14.23 7.60 3.11
N ALA A 115 -15.53 7.36 3.09
CA ALA A 115 -16.43 7.96 2.11
C ALA A 115 -16.47 9.49 2.24
N ILE A 116 -16.49 10.01 3.47
CA ILE A 116 -16.45 11.46 3.71
C ILE A 116 -15.13 12.05 3.18
N ARG A 117 -14.01 11.40 3.47
CA ARG A 117 -12.71 11.88 3.02
C ARG A 117 -12.61 11.90 1.50
N GLU A 118 -13.08 10.86 0.84
CA GLU A 118 -13.07 10.78 -0.62
C GLU A 118 -13.98 11.83 -1.26
N HIS A 119 -15.11 12.12 -0.62
CA HIS A 119 -16.04 13.15 -1.11
C HIS A 119 -15.42 14.55 -1.02
N LEU A 120 -14.63 14.81 0.02
CA LEU A 120 -13.98 16.10 0.22
C LEU A 120 -12.74 16.30 -0.62
N SER A 121 -12.13 15.24 -1.11
CA SER A 121 -10.96 15.33 -1.97
C SER A 121 -11.37 15.34 -3.42
#